data_99a4fe7890dd03e72899d816b614dd6d
#
_entry.id   99a4fe7890dd03e72899d816b614dd6d
#
_cell.length_a   1.000
_cell.length_b   1.000
_cell.length_c   1.000
_cell.angle_alpha   90.00
_cell.angle_beta   90.00
_cell.angle_gamma   90.00
#
_symmetry.space_group_name_H-M   'P 1'
#
loop_
_entity.id
_entity.type
_entity.pdbx_description
1 polymer ?
#
loop_
_entity_poly.entity_id
_entity_poly.type
_entity_poly.pdbx_seq_one_letter_code
_entity_poly.pdbx_strand_id
1 'polypeptide(L)'
;MSSEENLRLMKNLDDAWNAQDWESFSQLHKDDVTVRWPAKTPTEGIDAHRREAEYFFRAFPDNHIENDPYKVLFAQGDWTCSVAEFTGTHEGIMIDPDGKSIPATNKKFIVDFCTVARWKERKIVEENLFYDLVGMMRQLDLTWKLV
;
A
#
# COMPACT_ATOMS: atom_id res chain seq x y z
N MET A 1 -0.57 2.18 -24.22
CA MET A 1 0.58 1.96 -23.33
C MET A 1 0.97 0.50 -23.38
N SER A 2 2.27 0.22 -23.33
CA SER A 2 2.75 -1.15 -23.33
C SER A 2 2.74 -1.73 -21.92
N SER A 3 2.70 -3.07 -21.83
CA SER A 3 2.83 -3.77 -20.56
C SER A 3 4.18 -3.45 -19.89
N GLU A 4 5.25 -3.34 -20.67
CA GLU A 4 6.57 -2.99 -20.14
C GLU A 4 6.58 -1.61 -19.51
N GLU A 5 5.90 -0.65 -20.12
CA GLU A 5 5.78 0.70 -19.58
C GLU A 5 5.00 0.68 -18.26
N ASN A 6 3.90 -0.08 -18.21
CA ASN A 6 3.10 -0.22 -16.98
C ASN A 6 3.92 -0.84 -15.85
N LEU A 7 4.76 -1.83 -16.15
CA LEU A 7 5.64 -2.44 -15.14
C LEU A 7 6.66 -1.43 -14.60
N ARG A 8 7.22 -0.61 -15.48
CA ARG A 8 8.16 0.44 -15.07
C ARG A 8 7.47 1.46 -14.17
N LEU A 9 6.25 1.87 -14.54
CA LEU A 9 5.47 2.81 -13.75
C LEU A 9 5.08 2.23 -12.39
N MET A 10 4.79 0.92 -12.33
CA MET A 10 4.50 0.25 -11.07
C MET A 10 5.72 0.29 -10.13
N LYS A 11 6.91 0.05 -10.66
CA LYS A 11 8.14 0.18 -9.85
C LYS A 11 8.34 1.61 -9.36
N ASN A 12 8.10 2.59 -10.24
CA ASN A 12 8.20 4.01 -9.87
C ASN A 12 7.23 4.36 -8.74
N LEU A 13 6.03 3.77 -8.74
CA LEU A 13 5.05 3.99 -7.68
C LEU A 13 5.58 3.54 -6.32
N ASP A 14 6.13 2.33 -6.25
CA ASP A 14 6.67 1.81 -4.99
C ASP A 14 7.93 2.55 -4.58
N ASP A 15 8.76 3.00 -5.53
CA ASP A 15 9.89 3.88 -5.23
C ASP A 15 9.40 5.20 -4.60
N ALA A 16 8.34 5.78 -5.13
CA ALA A 16 7.74 7.01 -4.59
C ALA A 16 7.19 6.79 -3.17
N TRP A 17 6.51 5.67 -2.95
CA TRP A 17 6.04 5.30 -1.61
C TRP A 17 7.21 5.24 -0.63
N ASN A 18 8.23 4.45 -0.95
CA ASN A 18 9.39 4.26 -0.07
C ASN A 18 10.14 5.57 0.24
N ALA A 19 10.18 6.47 -0.74
CA ALA A 19 10.82 7.78 -0.59
C ALA A 19 9.90 8.84 0.04
N GLN A 20 8.62 8.50 0.26
CA GLN A 20 7.61 9.47 0.70
C GLN A 20 7.53 10.68 -0.26
N ASP A 21 7.73 10.42 -1.54
CA ASP A 21 7.60 11.42 -2.61
C ASP A 21 6.14 11.48 -3.03
N TRP A 22 5.35 12.26 -2.26
CA TRP A 22 3.90 12.30 -2.44
C TRP A 22 3.48 13.01 -3.72
N GLU A 23 4.32 13.86 -4.26
CA GLU A 23 4.05 14.48 -5.56
C GLU A 23 4.07 13.43 -6.68
N SER A 24 5.16 12.64 -6.77
CA SER A 24 5.26 11.55 -7.76
C SER A 24 4.19 10.49 -7.52
N PHE A 25 3.94 10.13 -6.27
CA PHE A 25 2.88 9.19 -5.88
C PHE A 25 1.52 9.65 -6.43
N SER A 26 1.18 10.92 -6.21
CA SER A 26 -0.09 11.47 -6.67
C SER A 26 -0.19 11.53 -8.18
N GLN A 27 0.90 11.86 -8.87
CA GLN A 27 0.93 11.96 -10.33
C GLN A 27 0.74 10.61 -11.03
N LEU A 28 1.03 9.50 -10.35
CA LEU A 28 0.85 8.15 -10.90
C LEU A 28 -0.57 7.62 -10.75
N HIS A 29 -1.47 8.38 -10.14
CA HIS A 29 -2.87 8.01 -9.97
C HIS A 29 -3.79 9.00 -10.68
N LYS A 30 -4.94 8.52 -11.18
CA LYS A 30 -6.02 9.42 -11.60
C LYS A 30 -6.61 10.09 -10.37
N ASP A 31 -7.11 11.31 -10.54
CA ASP A 31 -7.70 12.07 -9.44
C ASP A 31 -8.85 11.32 -8.76
N ASP A 32 -9.62 10.55 -9.55
CA ASP A 32 -10.79 9.79 -9.09
C ASP A 32 -10.49 8.29 -8.91
N VAL A 33 -9.24 7.92 -8.68
CA VAL A 33 -8.84 6.51 -8.48
C VAL A 33 -9.66 5.85 -7.38
N THR A 34 -10.00 4.57 -7.60
CA THR A 34 -10.60 3.72 -6.56
C THR A 34 -9.52 2.80 -6.02
N VAL A 35 -9.33 2.80 -4.71
CA VAL A 35 -8.32 1.96 -4.03
C VAL A 35 -9.03 1.05 -3.03
N ARG A 36 -8.75 -0.25 -3.13
CA ARG A 36 -9.35 -1.26 -2.24
C ARG A 36 -8.29 -1.85 -1.33
N TRP A 37 -8.46 -1.64 -0.05
CA TRP A 37 -7.63 -2.21 1.02
C TRP A 37 -8.36 -3.38 1.69
N PRO A 38 -7.62 -4.32 2.31
CA PRO A 38 -8.28 -5.36 3.10
C PRO A 38 -9.14 -4.78 4.22
N ALA A 39 -10.30 -5.40 4.42
CA ALA A 39 -11.18 -5.15 5.57
C ALA A 39 -11.69 -3.71 5.71
N LYS A 40 -11.82 -2.96 4.60
CA LYS A 40 -12.45 -1.63 4.65
C LYS A 40 -13.18 -1.35 3.33
N THR A 41 -14.05 -0.35 3.37
CA THR A 41 -14.74 0.13 2.16
C THR A 41 -13.74 0.77 1.22
N PRO A 42 -14.00 0.75 -0.10
CA PRO A 42 -13.10 1.37 -1.06
C PRO A 42 -12.83 2.84 -0.78
N THR A 43 -11.58 3.24 -1.01
CA THR A 43 -11.15 4.63 -0.92
C THR A 43 -11.34 5.29 -2.27
N GLU A 44 -11.98 6.44 -2.30
CA GLU A 44 -12.23 7.17 -3.54
C GLU A 44 -11.37 8.43 -3.60
N GLY A 45 -10.58 8.52 -4.66
CA GLY A 45 -9.78 9.71 -4.98
C GLY A 45 -8.37 9.68 -4.42
N ILE A 46 -7.48 10.38 -5.14
CA ILE A 46 -6.04 10.39 -4.81
C ILE A 46 -5.76 11.14 -3.50
N ASP A 47 -6.52 12.17 -3.19
CA ASP A 47 -6.29 12.92 -1.95
C ASP A 47 -6.54 12.05 -0.71
N ALA A 48 -7.62 11.26 -0.74
CA ALA A 48 -7.92 10.32 0.34
C ALA A 48 -6.84 9.23 0.43
N HIS A 49 -6.40 8.70 -0.72
CA HIS A 49 -5.38 7.65 -0.76
C HIS A 49 -4.03 8.18 -0.26
N ARG A 50 -3.68 9.41 -0.60
CA ARG A 50 -2.47 10.06 -0.08
C ARG A 50 -2.52 10.18 1.44
N ARG A 51 -3.66 10.58 2.00
CA ARG A 51 -3.83 10.66 3.46
C ARG A 51 -3.64 9.29 4.13
N GLU A 52 -4.11 8.22 3.48
CA GLU A 52 -3.89 6.85 3.95
C GLU A 52 -2.39 6.50 3.99
N ALA A 53 -1.68 6.86 2.93
CA ALA A 53 -0.24 6.63 2.83
C ALA A 53 0.52 7.40 3.93
N GLU A 54 0.20 8.66 4.11
CA GLU A 54 0.81 9.48 5.16
C GLU A 54 0.52 8.93 6.56
N TYR A 55 -0.73 8.48 6.79
CA TYR A 55 -1.10 7.82 8.05
C TYR A 55 -0.27 6.55 8.27
N PHE A 56 -0.07 5.74 7.22
CA PHE A 56 0.70 4.50 7.31
C PHE A 56 2.15 4.80 7.75
N PHE A 57 2.74 5.85 7.22
CA PHE A 57 4.10 6.26 7.61
C PHE A 57 4.16 6.84 9.02
N ARG A 58 3.08 7.42 9.53
CA ARG A 58 3.04 7.85 10.94
C ARG A 58 3.01 6.65 11.88
N ALA A 59 2.23 5.63 11.54
CA ALA A 59 2.14 4.41 12.36
C ALA A 59 3.39 3.53 12.23
N PHE A 60 3.95 3.46 11.02
CA PHE A 60 5.11 2.62 10.68
C PHE A 60 6.14 3.45 9.93
N PRO A 61 6.94 4.28 10.64
CA PRO A 61 7.85 5.23 9.97
C PRO A 61 8.91 4.57 9.08
N ASP A 62 9.28 3.34 9.36
CA ASP A 62 10.28 2.58 8.62
C ASP A 62 9.69 1.62 7.59
N ASN A 63 8.38 1.72 7.30
CA ASN A 63 7.79 0.76 6.38
C ASN A 63 8.43 0.84 5.00
N HIS A 64 8.57 -0.33 4.38
CA HIS A 64 9.31 -0.46 3.13
C HIS A 64 8.70 -1.56 2.27
N ILE A 65 8.50 -1.23 1.00
CA ILE A 65 8.09 -2.18 -0.03
C ILE A 65 9.35 -2.58 -0.80
N GLU A 66 9.73 -3.86 -0.74
CA GLU A 66 10.92 -4.34 -1.44
C GLU A 66 10.59 -4.62 -2.90
N ASN A 67 11.07 -3.75 -3.78
CA ASN A 67 10.83 -3.83 -5.22
C ASN A 67 12.11 -4.03 -6.05
N ASP A 68 13.18 -4.49 -5.42
CA ASP A 68 14.46 -4.72 -6.10
C ASP A 68 15.11 -6.02 -5.57
N PRO A 69 14.64 -7.18 -6.00
CA PRO A 69 13.53 -7.40 -6.92
C PRO A 69 12.16 -7.52 -6.21
N TYR A 70 11.08 -7.46 -7.01
CA TYR A 70 9.79 -7.97 -6.55
C TYR A 70 9.86 -9.50 -6.45
N LYS A 71 9.00 -10.08 -5.61
CA LYS A 71 8.82 -11.55 -5.59
C LYS A 71 8.12 -12.04 -6.84
N VAL A 72 7.10 -11.29 -7.28
CA VAL A 72 6.33 -11.56 -8.49
C VAL A 72 6.05 -10.22 -9.17
N LEU A 73 6.22 -10.15 -10.48
CA LEU A 73 5.89 -8.97 -11.24
C LEU A 73 5.52 -9.39 -12.66
N PHE A 74 4.29 -9.08 -13.07
CA PHE A 74 3.85 -9.32 -14.45
C PHE A 74 2.76 -8.33 -14.83
N ALA A 75 2.50 -8.25 -16.13
CA ALA A 75 1.45 -7.40 -16.67
C ALA A 75 0.73 -8.10 -17.81
N GLN A 76 -0.55 -7.77 -17.97
CA GLN A 76 -1.35 -8.20 -19.11
C GLN A 76 -2.36 -7.09 -19.42
N GLY A 77 -2.35 -6.63 -20.67
CA GLY A 77 -3.20 -5.52 -21.09
C GLY A 77 -2.91 -4.29 -20.23
N ASP A 78 -3.95 -3.72 -19.66
CA ASP A 78 -3.85 -2.53 -18.82
C ASP A 78 -3.53 -2.84 -17.36
N TRP A 79 -3.36 -4.12 -17.02
CA TRP A 79 -3.21 -4.56 -15.64
C TRP A 79 -1.77 -4.91 -15.30
N THR A 80 -1.37 -4.55 -14.09
CA THR A 80 -0.12 -5.03 -13.48
C THR A 80 -0.44 -5.80 -12.21
N CYS A 81 0.40 -6.78 -11.91
CA CYS A 81 0.35 -7.52 -10.66
C CYS A 81 1.75 -7.58 -10.06
N SER A 82 1.89 -7.11 -8.85
CA SER A 82 3.16 -7.17 -8.13
C SER A 82 2.96 -7.84 -6.77
N VAL A 83 3.96 -8.62 -6.35
CA VAL A 83 4.04 -9.13 -4.98
C VAL A 83 5.40 -8.72 -4.45
N ALA A 84 5.41 -7.98 -3.36
CA ALA A 84 6.61 -7.48 -2.73
C ALA A 84 6.62 -7.85 -1.25
N GLU A 85 7.81 -8.05 -0.71
CA GLU A 85 7.95 -8.14 0.74
C GLU A 85 7.71 -6.75 1.33
N PHE A 86 6.86 -6.68 2.33
CA PHE A 86 6.49 -5.44 3.00
C PHE A 86 6.79 -5.57 4.48
N THR A 87 7.55 -4.63 5.00
CA THR A 87 8.04 -4.64 6.39
C THR A 87 7.74 -3.31 7.07
N GLY A 88 7.69 -3.33 8.38
CA GLY A 88 7.56 -2.10 9.15
C GLY A 88 7.59 -2.37 10.65
N THR A 89 7.81 -1.32 11.42
CA THR A 89 7.82 -1.36 12.89
C THR A 89 6.75 -0.41 13.40
N HIS A 90 5.90 -0.91 14.30
CA HIS A 90 4.81 -0.12 14.88
C HIS A 90 5.37 0.83 15.93
N GLU A 91 5.82 2.00 15.50
CA GLU A 91 6.44 3.01 16.35
C GLU A 91 5.56 4.23 16.59
N GLY A 92 4.50 4.39 15.81
CA GLY A 92 3.55 5.50 15.95
C GLY A 92 2.16 5.01 16.35
N ILE A 93 1.27 5.94 16.63
CA ILE A 93 -0.10 5.63 17.05
C ILE A 93 -0.91 5.15 15.86
N MET A 94 -1.66 4.05 16.04
CA MET A 94 -2.71 3.61 15.12
C MET A 94 -4.08 3.99 15.68
N ILE A 95 -5.07 4.03 14.81
CA ILE A 95 -6.47 4.28 15.19
C ILE A 95 -7.27 3.02 14.86
N ASP A 96 -8.00 2.50 15.83
CA ASP A 96 -8.86 1.32 15.61
C ASP A 96 -10.17 1.71 14.91
N PRO A 97 -10.97 0.71 14.46
CA PRO A 97 -12.24 0.99 13.78
C PRO A 97 -13.23 1.83 14.60
N ASP A 98 -13.10 1.83 15.93
CA ASP A 98 -13.95 2.61 16.82
C ASP A 98 -13.42 4.03 17.06
N GLY A 99 -12.33 4.40 16.40
CA GLY A 99 -11.70 5.71 16.54
C GLY A 99 -10.79 5.86 17.75
N LYS A 100 -10.49 4.78 18.44
CA LYS A 100 -9.60 4.80 19.61
C LYS A 100 -8.16 4.67 19.20
N SER A 101 -7.28 5.34 19.93
CA SER A 101 -5.84 5.27 19.70
C SER A 101 -5.27 3.94 20.19
N ILE A 102 -4.43 3.33 19.37
CA ILE A 102 -3.65 2.13 19.73
C ILE A 102 -2.20 2.58 19.91
N PRO A 103 -1.65 2.52 21.13
CA PRO A 103 -0.25 2.92 21.36
C PRO A 103 0.72 2.04 20.59
N ALA A 104 1.90 2.58 20.28
CA ALA A 104 2.97 1.85 19.61
C ALA A 104 3.36 0.60 20.39
N THR A 105 3.42 -0.54 19.69
CA THR A 105 3.87 -1.80 20.29
C THR A 105 5.36 -2.00 20.16
N ASN A 106 6.03 -1.25 19.27
CA ASN A 106 7.43 -1.40 18.87
C ASN A 106 7.75 -2.78 18.30
N LYS A 107 6.73 -3.49 17.83
CA LYS A 107 6.87 -4.79 17.17
C LYS A 107 6.92 -4.62 15.67
N LYS A 108 7.55 -5.58 15.00
CA LYS A 108 7.76 -5.56 13.56
C LYS A 108 6.80 -6.52 12.87
N PHE A 109 6.41 -6.16 11.64
CA PHE A 109 5.70 -7.08 10.76
C PHE A 109 6.51 -7.31 9.48
N ILE A 110 6.29 -8.47 8.89
CA ILE A 110 6.74 -8.83 7.55
C ILE A 110 5.61 -9.61 6.88
N VAL A 111 5.12 -9.12 5.76
CA VAL A 111 4.05 -9.75 4.99
C VAL A 111 4.35 -9.62 3.50
N ASP A 112 3.70 -10.44 2.70
CA ASP A 112 3.68 -10.26 1.24
C ASP A 112 2.57 -9.27 0.91
N PHE A 113 2.89 -8.28 0.09
CA PHE A 113 1.97 -7.24 -0.33
C PHE A 113 1.73 -7.37 -1.83
N CYS A 114 0.50 -7.62 -2.21
CA CYS A 114 0.12 -7.79 -3.62
C CYS A 114 -0.68 -6.58 -4.09
N THR A 115 -0.23 -5.96 -5.18
CA THR A 115 -0.94 -4.85 -5.81
C THR A 115 -1.40 -5.28 -7.18
N VAL A 116 -2.71 -5.23 -7.42
CA VAL A 116 -3.31 -5.46 -8.73
C VAL A 116 -3.90 -4.14 -9.20
N ALA A 117 -3.26 -3.53 -10.19
CA ALA A 117 -3.59 -2.17 -10.62
C ALA A 117 -3.96 -2.11 -12.09
N ARG A 118 -4.97 -1.31 -12.42
CA ARG A 118 -5.35 -1.03 -13.80
C ARG A 118 -4.89 0.37 -14.17
N TRP A 119 -4.20 0.46 -15.30
CA TRP A 119 -3.57 1.70 -15.79
C TRP A 119 -4.32 2.26 -16.99
N LYS A 120 -4.34 3.57 -17.10
CA LYS A 120 -4.85 4.28 -18.27
C LYS A 120 -4.09 5.60 -18.40
N GLU A 121 -3.50 5.84 -19.58
CA GLU A 121 -2.76 7.07 -19.83
C GLU A 121 -1.71 7.35 -18.77
N ARG A 122 -0.91 6.32 -18.43
CA ARG A 122 0.20 6.37 -17.49
C ARG A 122 -0.21 6.63 -16.03
N LYS A 123 -1.49 6.42 -15.70
CA LYS A 123 -2.02 6.61 -14.34
C LYS A 123 -2.88 5.43 -13.93
N ILE A 124 -2.87 5.14 -12.64
CA ILE A 124 -3.72 4.10 -12.06
C ILE A 124 -5.14 4.64 -11.96
N VAL A 125 -6.09 3.87 -12.48
CA VAL A 125 -7.53 4.18 -12.35
C VAL A 125 -8.19 3.31 -11.28
N GLU A 126 -7.61 2.15 -11.00
CA GLU A 126 -8.12 1.21 -10.00
C GLU A 126 -6.94 0.49 -9.38
N GLU A 127 -6.90 0.40 -8.07
CA GLU A 127 -5.81 -0.23 -7.34
C GLU A 127 -6.40 -1.16 -6.29
N ASN A 128 -6.01 -2.44 -6.34
CA ASN A 128 -6.48 -3.46 -5.41
C ASN A 128 -5.29 -3.96 -4.62
N LEU A 129 -5.34 -3.82 -3.31
CA LEU A 129 -4.26 -4.13 -2.40
C LEU A 129 -4.65 -5.32 -1.55
N PHE A 130 -3.76 -6.32 -1.48
CA PHE A 130 -4.00 -7.55 -0.74
C PHE A 130 -2.79 -7.89 0.11
N TYR A 131 -3.03 -8.12 1.38
CA TYR A 131 -2.01 -8.65 2.28
C TYR A 131 -2.69 -9.35 3.45
N ASP A 132 -1.93 -10.15 4.18
CA ASP A 132 -2.42 -10.89 5.34
C ASP A 132 -2.55 -9.96 6.53
N LEU A 133 -3.69 -9.27 6.63
CA LEU A 133 -3.96 -8.33 7.73
C LEU A 133 -3.97 -9.05 9.08
N VAL A 134 -4.56 -10.25 9.16
CA VAL A 134 -4.59 -11.03 10.41
C VAL A 134 -3.17 -11.38 10.83
N GLY A 135 -2.34 -11.85 9.89
CA GLY A 135 -0.94 -12.17 10.18
C GLY A 135 -0.14 -10.96 10.64
N MET A 136 -0.36 -9.81 9.98
CA MET A 136 0.28 -8.56 10.41
C MET A 136 -0.12 -8.20 11.85
N MET A 137 -1.41 -8.25 12.17
CA MET A 137 -1.88 -7.90 13.51
C MET A 137 -1.38 -8.88 14.57
N ARG A 138 -1.23 -10.18 14.23
CA ARG A 138 -0.61 -11.15 15.14
C ARG A 138 0.83 -10.80 15.44
N GLN A 139 1.59 -10.41 14.43
CA GLN A 139 2.99 -10.02 14.60
C GLN A 139 3.13 -8.80 15.50
N LEU A 140 2.12 -7.92 15.50
CA LEU A 140 2.08 -6.71 16.33
C LEU A 140 1.44 -6.93 17.70
N ASP A 141 0.98 -8.16 18.02
CA ASP A 141 0.22 -8.49 19.23
C ASP A 141 -1.11 -7.72 19.34
N LEU A 142 -1.77 -7.52 18.19
CA LEU A 142 -3.03 -6.77 18.11
C LEU A 142 -4.21 -7.61 17.59
N THR A 143 -4.13 -8.94 17.65
CA THR A 143 -5.18 -9.83 17.12
C THR A 143 -6.54 -9.61 17.78
N TRP A 144 -6.56 -9.21 19.03
CA TRP A 144 -7.78 -8.90 19.76
C TRP A 144 -8.55 -7.71 19.17
N LYS A 145 -7.90 -6.89 18.34
CA LYS A 145 -8.54 -5.77 17.66
C LYS A 145 -9.36 -6.18 16.43
N LEU A 146 -9.22 -7.44 15.99
CA LEU A 146 -9.92 -7.97 14.82
C LEU A 146 -11.20 -8.73 15.15
N VAL A 147 -11.52 -8.85 16.42
CA VAL A 147 -12.67 -9.63 16.87
C VAL A 147 -13.83 -8.71 17.25
#